data_54800f5e88fb1c59c6585dfb2c3c8649
#
_entry.id   54800f5e88fb1c59c6585dfb2c3c8649
#
_cell.length_a   1.000
_cell.length_b   1.000
_cell.length_c   1.000
_cell.angle_alpha   90.00
_cell.angle_beta   90.00
_cell.angle_gamma   90.00
#
_symmetry.space_group_name_H-M   'P 1'
#
loop_
_entity.id
_entity.type
_entity.pdbx_description
1 polymer ?
#
loop_
_entity_poly.entity_id
_entity_poly.type
_entity_poly.pdbx_seq_one_letter_code
_entity_poly.pdbx_strand_id
1 'polypeptide(L)'
;MSVRVVVAAAMFALASTALVPAAGTLDYEFYKAKVQPIFLAKRPGHAPCVMCHAEANNMLRLEKLPDGQATWTEEQTRKNFDTVTKIVQAVDDPLTAKILTHPLAPEAGGDAFHSGGRQFASKNDPNWKTIAQWAQGATLGPAKK
;
A
#
# COMPACT_ATOMS: atom_id res chain seq x y z
N MET A 1 44.61 23.46 52.07
CA MET A 1 44.59 22.48 50.93
C MET A 1 43.16 22.09 50.69
N SER A 2 42.49 22.60 49.63
CA SER A 2 41.10 22.31 49.34
C SER A 2 41.04 21.36 48.13
N VAL A 3 40.54 20.16 48.33
CA VAL A 3 40.31 19.16 47.30
C VAL A 3 39.00 19.45 46.58
N ARG A 4 39.08 19.77 45.27
CA ARG A 4 37.91 19.92 44.43
C ARG A 4 37.57 18.56 43.82
N VAL A 5 36.43 17.96 44.19
CA VAL A 5 35.87 16.78 43.55
C VAL A 5 35.09 17.22 42.30
N VAL A 6 35.56 16.78 41.13
CA VAL A 6 34.87 16.96 39.87
C VAL A 6 33.98 15.71 39.65
N VAL A 7 32.65 15.90 39.73
CA VAL A 7 31.67 14.86 39.37
C VAL A 7 31.41 14.96 37.88
N ALA A 8 31.90 14.00 37.11
CA ALA A 8 31.55 13.86 35.70
C ALA A 8 30.22 13.17 35.56
N ALA A 9 29.19 13.88 35.09
CA ALA A 9 27.90 13.31 34.74
C ALA A 9 27.96 12.68 33.34
N ALA A 10 27.91 11.37 33.28
CA ALA A 10 27.82 10.64 32.02
C ALA A 10 26.34 10.65 31.55
N MET A 11 26.07 11.39 30.46
CA MET A 11 24.77 11.34 29.78
C MET A 11 24.72 10.06 28.93
N PHE A 12 23.90 9.12 29.35
CA PHE A 12 23.51 7.98 28.51
C PHE A 12 22.44 8.44 27.52
N ALA A 13 22.81 8.57 26.24
CA ALA A 13 21.84 8.76 25.15
C ALA A 13 21.16 7.43 24.87
N LEU A 14 19.87 7.29 25.25
CA LEU A 14 19.01 6.19 24.84
C LEU A 14 18.72 6.35 23.35
N ALA A 15 19.41 5.59 22.52
CA ALA A 15 19.05 5.41 21.11
C ALA A 15 17.76 4.59 21.04
N SER A 16 16.63 5.24 20.77
CA SER A 16 15.38 4.57 20.42
C SER A 16 15.55 3.89 19.06
N THR A 17 15.85 2.60 19.06
CA THR A 17 15.75 1.77 17.86
C THR A 17 14.28 1.63 17.53
N ALA A 18 13.82 2.35 16.51
CA ALA A 18 12.52 2.09 15.90
C ALA A 18 12.55 0.65 15.35
N LEU A 19 11.77 -0.26 15.96
CA LEU A 19 11.52 -1.57 15.37
C LEU A 19 10.82 -1.33 14.03
N VAL A 20 11.52 -1.60 12.92
CA VAL A 20 10.89 -1.81 11.62
C VAL A 20 10.08 -3.11 11.77
N PRO A 21 8.75 -3.08 11.65
CA PRO A 21 7.98 -4.32 11.71
C PRO A 21 8.47 -5.24 10.59
N ALA A 22 8.86 -6.47 10.95
CA ALA A 22 9.07 -7.54 10.00
C ALA A 22 7.83 -7.61 9.09
N ALA A 23 8.01 -7.95 7.81
CA ALA A 23 6.94 -8.07 6.82
C ALA A 23 5.81 -8.98 7.37
N GLY A 24 4.87 -8.35 8.10
CA GLY A 24 3.72 -9.02 8.68
C GLY A 24 2.74 -9.38 7.56
N THR A 25 1.86 -10.33 7.83
CA THR A 25 0.73 -10.62 6.96
C THR A 25 -0.09 -9.34 6.79
N LEU A 26 -0.28 -8.89 5.53
CA LEU A 26 -1.08 -7.71 5.23
C LEU A 26 -2.54 -7.96 5.67
N ASP A 27 -3.19 -6.91 6.16
CA ASP A 27 -4.55 -7.02 6.71
C ASP A 27 -5.58 -7.16 5.59
N TYR A 28 -6.27 -8.30 5.59
CA TYR A 28 -7.29 -8.63 4.60
C TYR A 28 -8.53 -7.73 4.73
N GLU A 29 -8.96 -7.43 5.94
CA GLU A 29 -10.16 -6.62 6.15
C GLU A 29 -9.92 -5.16 5.76
N PHE A 30 -8.72 -4.64 6.01
CA PHE A 30 -8.32 -3.32 5.50
C PHE A 30 -8.30 -3.33 3.96
N TYR A 31 -7.71 -4.35 3.34
CA TYR A 31 -7.71 -4.49 1.88
C TYR A 31 -9.12 -4.47 1.33
N LYS A 32 -9.99 -5.33 1.82
CA LYS A 32 -11.38 -5.46 1.38
C LYS A 32 -12.17 -4.16 1.53
N ALA A 33 -12.03 -3.50 2.67
CA ALA A 33 -12.82 -2.30 2.99
C ALA A 33 -12.27 -1.01 2.38
N LYS A 34 -10.96 -0.91 2.15
CA LYS A 34 -10.30 0.36 1.79
C LYS A 34 -9.52 0.30 0.48
N VAL A 35 -8.80 -0.77 0.20
CA VAL A 35 -7.95 -0.88 -1.00
C VAL A 35 -8.76 -1.36 -2.21
N GLN A 36 -9.52 -2.43 -2.07
CA GLN A 36 -10.32 -3.00 -3.14
C GLN A 36 -11.26 -1.99 -3.81
N PRO A 37 -12.00 -1.11 -3.09
CA PRO A 37 -12.84 -0.10 -3.72
C PRO A 37 -12.09 0.84 -4.67
N ILE A 38 -10.80 1.08 -4.42
CA ILE A 38 -9.96 1.94 -5.28
C ILE A 38 -9.81 1.32 -6.67
N PHE A 39 -9.69 0.00 -6.78
CA PHE A 39 -9.56 -0.69 -8.05
C PHE A 39 -10.84 -0.70 -8.88
N LEU A 40 -11.98 -0.54 -8.23
CA LEU A 40 -13.31 -0.50 -8.84
C LEU A 40 -13.77 0.92 -9.18
N ALA A 41 -13.23 1.91 -8.49
CA ALA A 41 -13.67 3.30 -8.61
C ALA A 41 -13.30 3.90 -9.98
N LYS A 42 -14.31 4.48 -10.65
CA LYS A 42 -14.07 5.35 -11.81
C LYS A 42 -13.56 6.71 -11.31
N ARG A 43 -12.42 7.13 -11.85
CA ARG A 43 -11.84 8.45 -11.57
C ARG A 43 -12.01 9.38 -12.77
N PRO A 44 -12.12 10.70 -12.58
CA PRO A 44 -12.19 11.63 -13.70
C PRO A 44 -10.99 11.47 -14.65
N GLY A 45 -11.25 11.27 -15.93
CA GLY A 45 -10.21 11.08 -16.96
C GLY A 45 -9.54 9.70 -16.98
N HIS A 46 -9.94 8.76 -16.10
CA HIS A 46 -9.31 7.43 -16.02
C HIS A 46 -10.34 6.30 -15.98
N ALA A 47 -10.03 5.19 -16.62
CA ALA A 47 -10.77 3.96 -16.44
C ALA A 47 -10.48 3.36 -15.06
N PRO A 48 -11.42 2.63 -14.43
CA PRO A 48 -11.14 1.83 -13.24
C PRO A 48 -10.01 0.83 -13.50
N CYS A 49 -9.19 0.55 -12.49
CA CYS A 49 -8.06 -0.39 -12.62
C CYS A 49 -8.51 -1.76 -13.14
N VAL A 50 -9.65 -2.24 -12.66
CA VAL A 50 -10.24 -3.53 -13.07
C VAL A 50 -10.48 -3.62 -14.58
N MET A 51 -10.77 -2.51 -15.27
CA MET A 51 -11.05 -2.55 -16.72
C MET A 51 -9.86 -3.01 -17.56
N CYS A 52 -8.63 -2.68 -17.13
CA CYS A 52 -7.42 -3.08 -17.81
C CYS A 52 -6.74 -4.29 -17.13
N HIS A 53 -6.97 -4.49 -15.84
CA HIS A 53 -6.32 -5.52 -15.06
C HIS A 53 -7.16 -6.78 -14.87
N ALA A 54 -8.44 -6.78 -15.25
CA ALA A 54 -9.22 -8.01 -15.27
C ALA A 54 -8.63 -8.98 -16.30
N GLU A 55 -8.20 -10.14 -15.83
CA GLU A 55 -7.61 -11.19 -16.66
C GLU A 55 -6.33 -10.76 -17.44
N ALA A 56 -5.69 -9.66 -17.04
CA ALA A 56 -4.46 -9.19 -17.65
C ALA A 56 -3.33 -10.22 -17.52
N ASN A 57 -2.50 -10.32 -18.55
CA ASN A 57 -1.31 -11.18 -18.52
C ASN A 57 -0.10 -10.41 -17.96
N ASN A 58 -0.25 -9.89 -16.74
CA ASN A 58 0.81 -9.20 -16.01
C ASN A 58 0.72 -9.53 -14.52
N MET A 59 1.64 -8.98 -13.70
CA MET A 59 1.68 -9.31 -12.27
C MET A 59 0.45 -8.82 -11.48
N LEU A 60 -0.23 -7.75 -11.92
CA LEU A 60 -1.49 -7.31 -11.35
C LEU A 60 -2.67 -7.87 -12.16
N ARG A 61 -2.88 -9.17 -12.07
CA ARG A 61 -4.05 -9.82 -12.65
C ARG A 61 -5.17 -9.86 -11.61
N LEU A 62 -6.22 -9.06 -11.84
CA LEU A 62 -7.42 -9.06 -11.02
C LEU A 62 -8.47 -10.02 -11.61
N GLU A 63 -9.33 -10.53 -10.77
CA GLU A 63 -10.51 -11.30 -11.19
C GLU A 63 -11.46 -10.40 -11.99
N LYS A 64 -12.11 -10.97 -12.99
CA LYS A 64 -13.19 -10.30 -13.72
C LYS A 64 -14.40 -10.13 -12.81
N LEU A 65 -15.05 -8.97 -12.87
CA LEU A 65 -16.32 -8.79 -12.15
C LEU A 65 -17.37 -9.77 -12.69
N PRO A 66 -18.18 -10.38 -11.82
CA PRO A 66 -19.33 -11.15 -12.26
C PRO A 66 -20.31 -10.27 -13.03
N ASP A 67 -21.00 -10.84 -14.00
CA ASP A 67 -21.94 -10.11 -14.84
C ASP A 67 -23.01 -9.40 -13.99
N GLY A 68 -23.19 -8.11 -14.26
CA GLY A 68 -24.17 -7.27 -13.53
C GLY A 68 -23.77 -6.90 -12.10
N GLN A 69 -22.59 -7.28 -11.62
CA GLN A 69 -22.12 -6.95 -10.28
C GLN A 69 -21.19 -5.74 -10.28
N ALA A 70 -21.31 -4.92 -9.24
CA ALA A 70 -20.44 -3.76 -9.02
C ALA A 70 -19.20 -4.08 -8.16
N THR A 71 -19.13 -5.28 -7.59
CA THR A 71 -18.05 -5.73 -6.72
C THR A 71 -17.78 -7.22 -6.91
N TRP A 72 -16.61 -7.67 -6.46
CA TRP A 72 -16.20 -9.06 -6.48
C TRP A 72 -16.91 -9.88 -5.38
N THR A 73 -17.06 -11.17 -5.64
CA THR A 73 -17.43 -12.13 -4.60
C THR A 73 -16.30 -12.23 -3.55
N GLU A 74 -16.63 -12.84 -2.41
CA GLU A 74 -15.62 -13.07 -1.35
C GLU A 74 -14.44 -13.92 -1.86
N GLU A 75 -14.71 -14.95 -2.66
CA GLU A 75 -13.67 -15.79 -3.25
C GLU A 75 -12.75 -14.98 -4.18
N GLN A 76 -13.33 -14.18 -5.07
CA GLN A 76 -12.58 -13.32 -5.98
C GLN A 76 -11.80 -12.23 -5.23
N THR A 77 -12.39 -11.68 -4.17
CA THR A 77 -11.72 -10.72 -3.30
C THR A 77 -10.45 -11.32 -2.67
N ARG A 78 -10.52 -12.58 -2.21
CA ARG A 78 -9.35 -13.28 -1.65
C ARG A 78 -8.27 -13.53 -2.71
N LYS A 79 -8.64 -13.96 -3.91
CA LYS A 79 -7.69 -14.14 -5.03
C LYS A 79 -7.01 -12.82 -5.38
N ASN A 80 -7.75 -11.73 -5.44
CA ASN A 80 -7.21 -10.40 -5.69
C ASN A 80 -6.28 -9.94 -4.55
N PHE A 81 -6.67 -10.17 -3.29
CA PHE A 81 -5.83 -9.90 -2.13
C PHE A 81 -4.50 -10.64 -2.21
N ASP A 82 -4.52 -11.94 -2.52
CA ASP A 82 -3.30 -12.76 -2.67
C ASP A 82 -2.39 -12.24 -3.79
N THR A 83 -3.00 -11.83 -4.91
CA THR A 83 -2.27 -11.23 -6.04
C THR A 83 -1.57 -9.94 -5.64
N VAL A 84 -2.30 -9.00 -5.00
CA VAL A 84 -1.74 -7.70 -4.60
C VAL A 84 -0.72 -7.85 -3.47
N THR A 85 -0.97 -8.76 -2.53
CA THR A 85 -0.04 -9.10 -1.44
C THR A 85 1.31 -9.57 -1.99
N LYS A 86 1.32 -10.45 -2.99
CA LYS A 86 2.55 -10.91 -3.64
C LYS A 86 3.35 -9.76 -4.27
N ILE A 87 2.67 -8.78 -4.88
CA ILE A 87 3.33 -7.60 -5.47
C ILE A 87 3.99 -6.74 -4.39
N VAL A 88 3.31 -6.55 -3.24
CA VAL A 88 3.86 -5.77 -2.13
C VAL A 88 5.01 -6.50 -1.47
N GLN A 89 4.89 -7.81 -1.26
CA GLN A 89 5.92 -8.63 -0.61
C GLN A 89 7.12 -8.97 -1.51
N ALA A 90 7.06 -8.64 -2.79
CA ALA A 90 8.18 -8.86 -3.73
C ALA A 90 9.33 -7.86 -3.57
N VAL A 91 9.20 -6.86 -2.69
CA VAL A 91 10.19 -5.79 -2.46
C VAL A 91 10.43 -5.58 -0.96
N ASP A 92 11.63 -5.13 -0.62
CA ASP A 92 12.01 -4.87 0.78
C ASP A 92 11.30 -3.63 1.35
N ASP A 93 11.19 -2.57 0.54
CA ASP A 93 10.43 -1.36 0.88
C ASP A 93 9.05 -1.40 0.22
N PRO A 94 7.97 -1.61 0.97
CA PRO A 94 6.61 -1.67 0.44
C PRO A 94 6.19 -0.45 -0.39
N LEU A 95 6.80 0.73 -0.14
CA LEU A 95 6.51 1.95 -0.90
C LEU A 95 7.10 1.94 -2.30
N THR A 96 8.00 1.00 -2.61
CA THR A 96 8.57 0.79 -3.96
C THR A 96 7.80 -0.27 -4.75
N ALA A 97 6.81 -0.91 -4.16
CA ALA A 97 5.99 -1.93 -4.83
C ALA A 97 5.29 -1.37 -6.07
N LYS A 98 5.23 -2.19 -7.12
CA LYS A 98 4.66 -1.80 -8.43
C LYS A 98 3.19 -1.38 -8.36
N ILE A 99 2.44 -1.84 -7.38
CA ILE A 99 1.06 -1.37 -7.14
C ILE A 99 1.00 0.13 -6.78
N LEU A 100 2.07 0.70 -6.24
CA LEU A 100 2.20 2.10 -5.85
C LEU A 100 2.97 2.93 -6.89
N THR A 101 4.05 2.37 -7.46
CA THR A 101 4.94 3.13 -8.35
C THR A 101 4.46 3.13 -9.79
N HIS A 102 3.87 2.02 -10.28
CA HIS A 102 3.51 1.90 -11.70
C HIS A 102 2.38 2.86 -12.12
N PRO A 103 1.29 3.05 -11.34
CA PRO A 103 0.23 4.01 -11.68
C PRO A 103 0.50 5.45 -11.21
N LEU A 104 1.64 5.72 -10.55
CA LEU A 104 2.03 7.05 -10.08
C LEU A 104 2.69 7.86 -11.20
N ALA A 105 2.47 9.17 -11.18
CA ALA A 105 3.13 10.09 -12.11
C ALA A 105 4.67 10.05 -11.97
N PRO A 106 5.45 10.04 -13.06
CA PRO A 106 6.91 10.01 -13.00
C PRO A 106 7.51 11.16 -12.18
N GLU A 107 6.91 12.35 -12.26
CA GLU A 107 7.31 13.55 -11.51
C GLU A 107 7.18 13.36 -9.99
N ALA A 108 6.33 12.40 -9.56
CA ALA A 108 6.14 12.03 -8.16
C ALA A 108 6.98 10.79 -7.75
N GLY A 109 7.82 10.29 -8.66
CA GLY A 109 8.64 9.10 -8.45
C GLY A 109 8.00 7.80 -8.93
N GLY A 110 7.03 7.89 -9.83
CA GLY A 110 6.42 6.75 -10.50
C GLY A 110 7.23 6.25 -11.69
N ASP A 111 6.74 5.15 -12.29
CA ASP A 111 7.33 4.60 -13.51
C ASP A 111 7.11 5.55 -14.71
N ALA A 112 8.03 5.52 -15.67
CA ALA A 112 7.96 6.37 -16.86
C ALA A 112 6.72 6.09 -17.72
N PHE A 113 6.22 4.87 -17.71
CA PHE A 113 5.10 4.44 -18.54
C PHE A 113 4.12 3.54 -17.77
N HIS A 114 2.83 3.84 -17.92
CA HIS A 114 1.69 3.02 -17.52
C HIS A 114 0.60 3.15 -18.59
N SER A 115 0.26 2.08 -19.30
CA SER A 115 -0.69 2.10 -20.43
C SER A 115 -2.08 2.58 -20.04
N GLY A 116 -2.51 2.35 -18.79
CA GLY A 116 -3.76 2.85 -18.21
C GLY A 116 -3.73 4.33 -17.78
N GLY A 117 -2.64 5.05 -18.09
CA GLY A 117 -2.42 6.43 -17.66
C GLY A 117 -1.97 6.54 -16.18
N ARG A 118 -1.68 7.77 -15.78
CA ARG A 118 -1.24 8.09 -14.43
C ARG A 118 -2.44 8.20 -13.50
N GLN A 119 -2.73 7.14 -12.76
CA GLN A 119 -3.88 7.11 -11.85
C GLN A 119 -3.70 8.03 -10.64
N PHE A 120 -2.45 8.27 -10.22
CA PHE A 120 -2.10 9.12 -9.09
C PHE A 120 -1.14 10.22 -9.53
N ALA A 121 -1.56 11.48 -9.41
CA ALA A 121 -0.72 12.63 -9.76
C ALA A 121 0.42 12.85 -8.75
N SER A 122 0.25 12.41 -7.51
CA SER A 122 1.26 12.53 -6.47
C SER A 122 1.03 11.53 -5.34
N LYS A 123 2.04 11.35 -4.48
CA LYS A 123 1.93 10.57 -3.23
C LYS A 123 0.97 11.19 -2.21
N ASN A 124 0.47 12.40 -2.47
CA ASN A 124 -0.55 13.04 -1.65
C ASN A 124 -1.98 12.63 -2.01
N ASP A 125 -2.17 11.93 -3.12
CA ASP A 125 -3.48 11.39 -3.49
C ASP A 125 -4.03 10.50 -2.37
N PRO A 126 -5.28 10.69 -1.91
CA PRO A 126 -5.86 9.91 -0.82
C PRO A 126 -5.88 8.40 -1.08
N ASN A 127 -6.13 7.99 -2.33
CA ASN A 127 -6.16 6.58 -2.70
C ASN A 127 -4.74 5.99 -2.71
N TRP A 128 -3.75 6.73 -3.20
CA TRP A 128 -2.35 6.32 -3.11
C TRP A 128 -1.93 6.11 -1.64
N LYS A 129 -2.25 7.08 -0.77
CA LYS A 129 -1.97 6.98 0.67
C LYS A 129 -2.65 5.77 1.32
N THR A 130 -3.89 5.48 0.95
CA THR A 130 -4.62 4.32 1.48
C THR A 130 -3.92 3.01 1.12
N ILE A 131 -3.49 2.85 -0.15
CA ILE A 131 -2.74 1.66 -0.58
C ILE A 131 -1.38 1.60 0.13
N ALA A 132 -0.68 2.73 0.26
CA ALA A 132 0.61 2.82 0.94
C ALA A 132 0.52 2.44 2.44
N GLN A 133 -0.50 2.92 3.15
CA GLN A 133 -0.75 2.57 4.55
C GLN A 133 -0.97 1.06 4.72
N TRP A 134 -1.81 0.48 3.85
CA TRP A 134 -2.03 -0.97 3.86
C TRP A 134 -0.74 -1.74 3.58
N ALA A 135 0.01 -1.35 2.54
CA ALA A 135 1.27 -1.98 2.18
C ALA A 135 2.30 -1.94 3.32
N GLN A 136 2.24 -0.89 4.16
CA GLN A 136 3.08 -0.73 5.35
C GLN A 136 2.51 -1.45 6.60
N GLY A 137 1.46 -2.26 6.46
CA GLY A 137 0.91 -3.07 7.54
C GLY A 137 -0.19 -2.40 8.37
N ALA A 138 -0.82 -1.34 7.87
CA ALA A 138 -1.99 -0.78 8.55
C ALA A 138 -3.13 -1.80 8.60
N THR A 139 -3.81 -1.84 9.75
CA THR A 139 -4.96 -2.71 10.01
C THR A 139 -6.23 -1.90 10.18
N LEU A 140 -7.39 -2.50 9.90
CA LEU A 140 -8.64 -1.97 10.42
C LEU A 140 -8.60 -2.17 11.93
N GLY A 141 -8.60 -1.07 12.69
CA GLY A 141 -8.76 -1.16 14.14
C GLY A 141 -10.01 -1.98 14.50
N PRO A 142 -10.12 -2.47 15.75
CA PRO A 142 -11.29 -3.21 16.19
C PRO A 142 -12.54 -2.39 15.89
N ALA A 143 -13.57 -3.04 15.30
CA ALA A 143 -14.84 -2.41 14.99
C ALA A 143 -15.33 -1.69 16.27
N LYS A 144 -15.56 -0.37 16.19
CA LYS A 144 -16.20 0.35 17.30
C LYS A 144 -17.58 -0.26 17.48
N LYS A 145 -17.78 -0.93 18.63
CA LYS A 145 -19.08 -1.44 19.05
C LYS A 145 -20.03 -0.29 19.35
#